data_b2496c2066a8127d92dc776de3865253
#
_entry.id   b2496c2066a8127d92dc776de3865253
#
_cell.length_a   1.000
_cell.length_b   1.000
_cell.length_c   1.000
_cell.angle_alpha   90.00
_cell.angle_beta   90.00
_cell.angle_gamma   90.00
#
_symmetry.space_group_name_H-M   'P 1'
#
loop_
_entity.id
_entity.type
_entity.pdbx_description
1 polymer ?
#
loop_
_entity_poly.entity_id
_entity_poly.type
_entity_poly.pdbx_seq_one_letter_code
_entity_poly.pdbx_strand_id
1 'polypeptide(L)'
;MTTESIEKFVETQNVPSTKSVRIDFKKRNPLLGLIIRANDYEDLNSKNFWRFVVQANIEDWEKTKSLDYAKIYSGSEFTKLSLVVNKELA
;
A
#
# COMPACT_ATOMS: atom_id res chain seq x y z
N MET A 1 -12.22 -2.02 -4.46
CA MET A 1 -12.58 -1.96 -3.03
C MET A 1 -13.05 -0.57 -2.65
N THR A 2 -13.91 -0.48 -1.65
CA THR A 2 -14.38 0.81 -1.15
C THR A 2 -13.33 1.42 -0.22
N THR A 3 -13.42 2.74 -0.03
CA THR A 3 -12.58 3.45 0.93
C THR A 3 -12.67 2.80 2.32
N GLU A 4 -13.88 2.49 2.76
CA GLU A 4 -14.10 1.90 4.09
C GLU A 4 -13.40 0.55 4.25
N SER A 5 -13.46 -0.30 3.22
CA SER A 5 -12.81 -1.60 3.26
C SER A 5 -11.29 -1.48 3.35
N ILE A 6 -10.71 -0.54 2.61
CA ILE A 6 -9.27 -0.31 2.61
C ILE A 6 -8.82 0.31 3.92
N GLU A 7 -9.56 1.32 4.43
CA GLU A 7 -9.27 1.92 5.74
C GLU A 7 -9.27 0.88 6.84
N LYS A 8 -10.28 0.03 6.85
CA LYS A 8 -10.38 -1.02 7.86
C LYS A 8 -9.18 -1.95 7.81
N PHE A 9 -8.73 -2.31 6.62
CA PHE A 9 -7.53 -3.13 6.45
C PHE A 9 -6.31 -2.42 7.02
N VAL A 10 -6.11 -1.15 6.63
CA VAL A 10 -4.95 -0.36 7.06
C VAL A 10 -4.93 -0.14 8.57
N GLU A 11 -6.09 0.12 9.17
CA GLU A 11 -6.19 0.38 10.60
C GLU A 11 -6.07 -0.87 11.47
N THR A 12 -6.58 -2.00 10.98
CA THR A 12 -6.58 -3.24 11.77
C THR A 12 -5.34 -4.08 11.53
N GLN A 13 -4.64 -3.90 10.41
CA GLN A 13 -3.44 -4.65 10.08
C GLN A 13 -2.20 -3.84 10.45
N ASN A 14 -1.56 -4.23 11.54
CA ASN A 14 -0.31 -3.65 11.95
C ASN A 14 0.80 -4.38 11.18
N VAL A 15 1.25 -3.80 10.06
CA VAL A 15 2.19 -4.46 9.15
C VAL A 15 3.59 -4.45 9.76
N PRO A 16 4.11 -5.59 10.23
CA PRO A 16 5.46 -5.66 10.79
C PRO A 16 6.50 -5.58 9.67
N SER A 17 7.76 -5.30 10.05
CA SER A 17 8.86 -5.20 9.09
C SER A 17 9.11 -6.48 8.31
N THR A 18 8.62 -7.62 8.80
CA THR A 18 8.77 -8.92 8.14
C THR A 18 7.70 -9.21 7.10
N LYS A 19 6.71 -8.32 6.96
CA LYS A 19 5.60 -8.51 6.03
C LYS A 19 5.40 -7.31 5.12
N SER A 20 4.79 -7.57 3.98
CA SER A 20 4.39 -6.54 3.03
C SER A 20 2.91 -6.68 2.71
N VAL A 21 2.33 -5.61 2.18
CA VAL A 21 0.94 -5.62 1.71
C VAL A 21 0.95 -6.06 0.25
N ARG A 22 0.08 -7.00 -0.08
CA ARG A 22 -0.17 -7.37 -1.47
C ARG A 22 -1.48 -6.75 -1.90
N ILE A 23 -1.45 -6.04 -3.02
CA ILE A 23 -2.65 -5.47 -3.64
C ILE A 23 -2.94 -6.24 -4.91
N ASP A 24 -4.12 -6.84 -5.00
CA ASP A 24 -4.61 -7.45 -6.24
C ASP A 24 -5.45 -6.42 -6.98
N PHE A 25 -5.23 -6.30 -8.28
CA PHE A 25 -5.91 -5.32 -9.15
C PHE A 25 -6.83 -6.01 -10.14
N LYS A 26 -7.80 -5.24 -10.65
CA LYS A 26 -8.75 -5.76 -11.64
C LYS A 26 -8.09 -6.04 -13.00
N LYS A 27 -7.16 -5.19 -13.41
CA LYS A 27 -6.62 -5.21 -14.79
C LYS A 27 -5.11 -5.25 -14.87
N ARG A 28 -4.42 -5.46 -13.77
CA ARG A 28 -2.96 -5.52 -13.80
C ARG A 28 -2.47 -6.55 -12.79
N ASN A 29 -1.19 -6.89 -12.88
CA ASN A 29 -0.57 -7.83 -11.96
C ASN A 29 -0.57 -7.28 -10.53
N PRO A 30 -0.65 -8.16 -9.53
CA PRO A 30 -0.56 -7.73 -8.13
C PRO A 30 0.74 -7.00 -7.86
N LEU A 31 0.69 -6.06 -6.89
CA LEU A 31 1.87 -5.36 -6.41
C LEU A 31 2.11 -5.70 -4.94
N LEU A 32 3.37 -5.74 -4.56
CA LEU A 32 3.80 -5.96 -3.18
C LEU A 32 4.52 -4.72 -2.66
N GLY A 33 4.22 -4.31 -1.45
CA GLY A 33 4.85 -3.14 -0.86
C GLY A 33 4.16 -2.68 0.40
N LEU A 34 4.12 -1.35 0.62
CA LEU A 34 3.53 -0.75 1.81
C LEU A 34 2.60 0.41 1.43
N ILE A 35 1.47 0.49 2.13
CA ILE A 35 0.58 1.66 2.05
C ILE A 35 1.13 2.70 3.01
N ILE A 36 1.32 3.93 2.55
CA ILE A 36 1.96 4.99 3.30
C ILE A 36 0.93 6.02 3.76
N ARG A 37 1.06 6.46 5.01
CA ARG A 37 0.27 7.54 5.58
C ARG A 37 1.11 8.82 5.58
N ALA A 38 0.91 9.65 4.56
CA ALA A 38 1.56 10.95 4.47
C ALA A 38 0.63 12.04 5.04
N ASN A 39 1.06 13.29 4.97
CA ASN A 39 0.26 14.41 5.49
C ASN A 39 -1.09 14.55 4.82
N ASP A 40 -1.20 14.14 3.56
CA ASP A 40 -2.42 14.22 2.77
C ASP A 40 -3.22 12.91 2.76
N TYR A 41 -2.92 12.01 3.70
CA TYR A 41 -3.56 10.70 3.77
C TYR A 41 -5.08 10.80 3.79
N GLU A 42 -5.63 11.68 4.62
CA GLU A 42 -7.07 11.84 4.75
C GLU A 42 -7.71 12.41 3.49
N ASP A 43 -7.05 13.35 2.84
CA ASP A 43 -7.53 13.93 1.59
C ASP A 43 -7.59 12.90 0.47
N LEU A 44 -6.52 12.14 0.32
CA LEU A 44 -6.47 11.07 -0.68
C LEU A 44 -7.51 10.01 -0.38
N ASN A 45 -7.62 9.63 0.87
CA ASN A 45 -8.52 8.62 1.36
C ASN A 45 -9.99 8.96 1.07
N SER A 46 -10.37 10.23 1.25
CA SER A 46 -11.73 10.68 0.98
C SER A 46 -12.13 10.49 -0.47
N LYS A 47 -11.16 10.40 -1.36
CA LYS A 47 -11.35 10.20 -2.81
C LYS A 47 -11.03 8.76 -3.23
N ASN A 48 -10.78 7.89 -2.26
CA ASN A 48 -10.37 6.49 -2.48
C ASN A 48 -9.05 6.38 -3.23
N PHE A 49 -8.11 7.28 -2.93
CA PHE A 49 -6.74 7.20 -3.44
C PHE A 49 -5.79 6.81 -2.33
N TRP A 50 -4.78 5.98 -2.67
CA TRP A 50 -3.88 5.39 -1.69
C TRP A 50 -2.45 5.48 -2.20
N ARG A 51 -1.56 5.98 -1.32
CA ARG A 51 -0.15 6.11 -1.64
C ARG A 51 0.56 4.81 -1.27
N PHE A 52 1.30 4.24 -2.20
CA PHE A 52 1.88 2.92 -2.05
C PHE A 52 3.32 2.90 -2.56
N VAL A 53 4.22 2.30 -1.76
CA VAL A 53 5.61 2.09 -2.16
C VAL A 53 5.78 0.63 -2.51
N VAL A 54 6.21 0.34 -3.75
CA VAL A 54 6.46 -1.04 -4.18
C VAL A 54 7.68 -1.60 -3.48
N GLN A 55 7.72 -2.93 -3.36
CA GLN A 55 8.78 -3.65 -2.62
C GLN A 55 10.19 -3.21 -3.01
N ALA A 56 10.44 -3.02 -4.29
CA ALA A 56 11.77 -2.63 -4.77
C ALA A 56 12.24 -1.27 -4.26
N ASN A 57 11.31 -0.39 -3.87
CA ASN A 57 11.62 0.97 -3.43
C ASN A 57 11.51 1.18 -1.92
N ILE A 58 11.11 0.16 -1.16
CA ILE A 58 10.88 0.30 0.28
C ILE A 58 12.16 0.71 1.01
N GLU A 59 13.29 0.10 0.69
CA GLU A 59 14.55 0.42 1.35
C GLU A 59 14.94 1.88 1.16
N ASP A 60 14.88 2.37 -0.07
CA ASP A 60 15.18 3.76 -0.37
C ASP A 60 14.19 4.71 0.28
N TRP A 61 12.91 4.35 0.28
CA TRP A 61 11.89 5.15 0.95
C TRP A 61 12.14 5.24 2.45
N GLU A 62 12.53 4.14 3.09
CA GLU A 62 12.80 4.14 4.53
C GLU A 62 13.98 5.04 4.90
N LYS A 63 14.99 5.10 4.04
CA LYS A 63 16.18 5.94 4.26
C LYS A 63 15.89 7.42 4.09
N THR A 64 15.10 7.78 3.08
CA THR A 64 14.88 9.18 2.69
C THR A 64 13.53 9.72 3.11
N LYS A 65 12.54 8.84 3.30
CA LYS A 65 11.13 9.20 3.52
C LYS A 65 10.57 10.09 2.39
N SER A 66 11.18 10.01 1.22
CA SER A 66 10.75 10.80 0.07
C SER A 66 9.51 10.16 -0.57
N LEU A 67 8.49 10.99 -0.79
CA LEU A 67 7.26 10.54 -1.45
C LEU A 67 7.46 10.27 -2.94
N ASP A 68 8.62 10.60 -3.48
CA ASP A 68 8.98 10.28 -4.87
C ASP A 68 9.03 8.78 -5.11
N TYR A 69 9.28 7.99 -4.05
CA TYR A 69 9.29 6.53 -4.15
C TYR A 69 7.89 5.92 -4.05
N ALA A 70 6.89 6.72 -3.74
CA ALA A 70 5.51 6.27 -3.61
C ALA A 70 4.69 6.72 -4.81
N LYS A 71 3.73 5.89 -5.19
CA LYS A 71 2.77 6.24 -6.25
C LYS A 71 1.37 6.20 -5.68
N ILE A 72 0.48 6.99 -6.28
CA ILE A 72 -0.92 7.03 -5.88
C ILE A 72 -1.72 6.10 -6.78
N TYR A 73 -2.50 5.21 -6.16
CA TYR A 73 -3.36 4.27 -6.86
C TYR A 73 -4.81 4.47 -6.43
N SER A 74 -5.74 4.23 -7.36
CA SER A 74 -7.16 4.28 -7.07
C SER A 74 -7.61 2.98 -6.40
N GLY A 75 -8.23 3.09 -5.24
CA GLY A 75 -8.77 1.94 -4.53
C GLY A 75 -9.89 1.24 -5.29
N SER A 76 -10.55 1.93 -6.22
CA SER A 76 -11.58 1.33 -7.05
C SER A 76 -11.02 0.24 -7.97
N GLU A 77 -9.71 0.24 -8.22
CA GLU A 77 -9.04 -0.77 -9.02
C GLU A 77 -8.58 -1.97 -8.20
N PHE A 78 -8.63 -1.87 -6.87
CA PHE A 78 -8.21 -2.96 -5.98
C PHE A 78 -9.31 -4.01 -5.88
N THR A 79 -8.93 -5.29 -5.93
CA THR A 79 -9.87 -6.39 -5.72
C THR A 79 -9.66 -7.05 -4.37
N LYS A 80 -8.43 -6.99 -3.83
CA LYS A 80 -8.10 -7.64 -2.56
C LYS A 80 -6.85 -7.04 -1.96
N LEU A 81 -6.79 -6.96 -0.63
CA LEU A 81 -5.59 -6.62 0.13
C LEU A 81 -5.26 -7.79 1.05
N SER A 82 -3.98 -8.12 1.17
CA SER A 82 -3.52 -9.19 2.05
C SER A 82 -2.10 -8.91 2.53
N LEU A 83 -1.67 -9.66 3.57
CA LEU A 83 -0.30 -9.57 4.07
C LEU A 83 0.50 -10.76 3.54
N VAL A 84 1.75 -10.51 3.17
CA VAL A 84 2.66 -11.52 2.64
C VAL A 84 3.97 -11.45 3.43
N VAL A 85 4.53 -12.61 3.77
CA VAL A 85 5.79 -12.69 4.50
C VAL A 85 6.95 -12.31 3.57
N ASN A 86 7.76 -11.33 3.98
CA ASN A 86 8.83 -10.78 3.14
C ASN A 86 9.84 -11.83 2.66
N LYS A 87 10.23 -12.77 3.51
CA LYS A 87 11.21 -13.78 3.13
C LYS A 87 10.76 -14.69 1.99
N GLU A 88 9.47 -14.76 1.75
CA GLU A 88 8.91 -15.52 0.62
C GLU A 88 9.06 -14.75 -0.69
N LEU A 89 9.39 -13.47 -0.60
CA LEU A 89 9.56 -12.58 -1.74
C LEU A 89 11.01 -12.49 -2.20
N ALA A 90 11.90 -13.05 -1.43
CA ALA A 90 13.33 -12.99 -1.71
C ALA A 90 13.75 -13.98 -2.82
#